data_eab251b18069e70599b5dc2b37b6cf10
#
_entry.id   eab251b18069e70599b5dc2b37b6cf10
#
_cell.length_a   1.000
_cell.length_b   1.000
_cell.length_c   1.000
_cell.angle_alpha   90.00
_cell.angle_beta   90.00
_cell.angle_gamma   90.00
#
_symmetry.space_group_name_H-M   'P 1'
#
loop_
_entity.id
_entity.type
_entity.pdbx_description
1 polymer ?
#
loop_
_entity_poly.entity_id
_entity_poly.type
_entity_poly.pdbx_seq_one_letter_code
_entity_poly.pdbx_strand_id
1 'polypeptide(L)'
;MKRGATVFAGLMLLVYFNNSLLGISIKKKLGFLVSFSVLLFGLYYFISEYMMENLYFLERIQDTLDGDTSGRDSMYDDFWEYFLYRATPLQQLLGGGANYTLTVSNNYAHNDWIEILVNQGILGIFVFFMYWKSFFRTAFRTNLDKTCSIVIKMIFIGYFAKTMFSMSYTDYNIMVNLCLGYCISRIDTTKSLTI
;
A
#
# COMPACT_ATOMS: atom_id res chain seq x y z
N MET A 1 -7.46 -13.49 -6.70
CA MET A 1 -7.85 -12.11 -6.29
C MET A 1 -6.77 -11.59 -5.34
N LYS A 2 -6.29 -10.35 -5.46
CA LYS A 2 -5.22 -9.82 -4.58
C LYS A 2 -5.84 -9.41 -3.24
N ARG A 3 -5.74 -10.27 -2.22
CA ARG A 3 -6.32 -10.08 -0.87
C ARG A 3 -5.98 -8.70 -0.27
N GLY A 4 -4.75 -8.24 -0.44
CA GLY A 4 -4.32 -6.93 0.03
C GLY A 4 -5.07 -5.74 -0.60
N ALA A 5 -5.46 -5.82 -1.88
CA ALA A 5 -6.14 -4.73 -2.57
C ALA A 5 -7.50 -4.39 -1.94
N THR A 6 -8.23 -5.39 -1.45
CA THR A 6 -9.53 -5.21 -0.79
C THR A 6 -9.38 -4.51 0.56
N VAL A 7 -8.37 -4.90 1.36
CA VAL A 7 -8.07 -4.26 2.64
C VAL A 7 -7.69 -2.79 2.44
N PHE A 8 -6.87 -2.50 1.41
CA PHE A 8 -6.44 -1.13 1.11
C PHE A 8 -7.57 -0.27 0.58
N ALA A 9 -8.44 -0.81 -0.27
CA ALA A 9 -9.64 -0.10 -0.69
C ALA A 9 -10.51 0.27 0.53
N GLY A 10 -10.67 -0.63 1.49
CA GLY A 10 -11.36 -0.37 2.74
C GLY A 10 -10.70 0.74 3.57
N LEU A 11 -9.38 0.70 3.74
CA LEU A 11 -8.64 1.74 4.46
C LEU A 11 -8.73 3.10 3.77
N MET A 12 -8.62 3.15 2.43
CA MET A 12 -8.80 4.40 1.67
C MET A 12 -10.20 4.97 1.84
N LEU A 13 -11.23 4.13 1.80
CA LEU A 13 -12.61 4.54 2.05
C LEU A 13 -12.78 5.08 3.47
N LEU A 14 -12.21 4.44 4.49
CA LEU A 14 -12.25 4.94 5.87
C LEU A 14 -11.60 6.32 5.99
N VAL A 15 -10.45 6.55 5.37
CA VAL A 15 -9.78 7.86 5.36
C VAL A 15 -10.65 8.90 4.64
N TYR A 16 -11.21 8.56 3.49
CA TYR A 16 -12.12 9.44 2.76
C TYR A 16 -13.33 9.82 3.61
N PHE A 17 -13.99 8.84 4.22
CA PHE A 17 -15.18 9.07 5.05
C PHE A 17 -14.87 9.87 6.31
N ASN A 18 -13.79 9.55 7.01
CA ASN A 18 -13.40 10.30 8.20
C ASN A 18 -13.21 11.80 7.87
N ASN A 19 -12.57 12.11 6.76
CA ASN A 19 -12.33 13.49 6.36
C ASN A 19 -13.58 14.17 5.74
N SER A 20 -14.43 13.43 5.01
CA SER A 20 -15.62 13.97 4.35
C SER A 20 -16.78 14.13 5.30
N LEU A 21 -16.87 13.29 6.36
CA LEU A 21 -17.94 13.37 7.37
C LEU A 21 -17.68 14.44 8.44
N LEU A 22 -16.46 15.00 8.51
CA LEU A 22 -16.16 16.15 9.35
C LEU A 22 -16.93 17.38 8.81
N GLY A 23 -17.93 17.86 9.55
CA GLY A 23 -18.76 19.03 9.17
C GLY A 23 -20.11 18.71 8.53
N ILE A 24 -20.46 17.45 8.34
CA ILE A 24 -21.77 17.05 7.84
C ILE A 24 -22.76 16.85 9.00
N SER A 25 -24.03 17.25 8.80
CA SER A 25 -25.07 17.06 9.81
C SER A 25 -25.29 15.59 10.17
N ILE A 26 -25.69 15.33 11.41
CA ILE A 26 -25.89 13.99 11.95
C ILE A 26 -26.89 13.16 11.11
N LYS A 27 -27.92 13.81 10.55
CA LYS A 27 -28.91 13.16 9.67
C LYS A 27 -28.28 12.62 8.39
N LYS A 28 -27.37 13.38 7.78
CA LYS A 28 -26.64 12.94 6.57
C LYS A 28 -25.62 11.83 6.89
N LYS A 29 -24.99 11.88 8.07
CA LYS A 29 -24.12 10.78 8.55
C LYS A 29 -24.90 9.49 8.71
N LEU A 30 -26.08 9.55 9.33
CA LEU A 30 -26.95 8.39 9.52
C LEU A 30 -27.43 7.82 8.18
N GLY A 31 -27.89 8.68 7.25
CA GLY A 31 -28.29 8.27 5.90
C GLY A 31 -27.16 7.58 5.14
N PHE A 32 -25.94 8.12 5.25
CA PHE A 32 -24.76 7.49 4.66
C PHE A 32 -24.47 6.11 5.29
N LEU A 33 -24.53 6.00 6.61
CA LEU A 33 -24.27 4.75 7.35
C LEU A 33 -25.29 3.66 6.95
N VAL A 34 -26.55 4.02 6.82
CA VAL A 34 -27.60 3.11 6.32
C VAL A 34 -27.32 2.68 4.88
N SER A 35 -27.02 3.62 3.97
CA SER A 35 -26.72 3.29 2.57
C SER A 35 -25.49 2.39 2.44
N PHE A 36 -24.46 2.63 3.25
CA PHE A 36 -23.24 1.81 3.28
C PHE A 36 -23.53 0.40 3.84
N SER A 37 -24.35 0.29 4.88
CA SER A 37 -24.77 -1.00 5.43
C SER A 37 -25.59 -1.80 4.42
N VAL A 38 -26.49 -1.16 3.67
CA VAL A 38 -27.26 -1.81 2.60
C VAL A 38 -26.32 -2.31 1.48
N LEU A 39 -25.31 -1.49 1.11
CA LEU A 39 -24.32 -1.91 0.11
C LEU A 39 -23.50 -3.12 0.59
N LEU A 40 -23.04 -3.09 1.85
CA LEU A 40 -22.30 -4.22 2.44
C LEU A 40 -23.14 -5.49 2.51
N PHE A 41 -24.43 -5.36 2.89
CA PHE A 41 -25.35 -6.47 2.91
C PHE A 41 -25.60 -7.05 1.52
N GLY A 42 -25.79 -6.17 0.52
CA GLY A 42 -25.92 -6.58 -0.88
C GLY A 42 -24.68 -7.27 -1.43
N LEU A 43 -23.49 -6.77 -1.08
CA LEU A 43 -22.21 -7.42 -1.42
C LEU A 43 -22.06 -8.78 -0.72
N TYR A 44 -22.41 -8.87 0.55
CA TYR A 44 -22.39 -10.13 1.29
C TYR A 44 -23.34 -11.17 0.65
N TYR A 45 -24.58 -10.77 0.31
CA TYR A 45 -25.54 -11.64 -0.34
C TYR A 45 -25.05 -12.09 -1.73
N PHE A 46 -24.51 -11.16 -2.52
CA PHE A 46 -23.92 -11.47 -3.83
C PHE A 46 -22.75 -12.47 -3.71
N ILE A 47 -21.86 -12.25 -2.72
CA ILE A 47 -20.74 -13.17 -2.48
C ILE A 47 -21.24 -14.53 -2.02
N SER A 48 -22.24 -14.59 -1.12
CA SER A 48 -22.76 -15.85 -0.61
C SER A 48 -23.49 -16.66 -1.68
N GLU A 49 -24.24 -16.00 -2.57
CA GLU A 49 -25.02 -16.68 -3.60
C GLU A 49 -24.16 -17.13 -4.80
N TYR A 50 -23.28 -16.24 -5.28
CA TYR A 50 -22.54 -16.47 -6.53
C TYR A 50 -21.12 -17.00 -6.35
N MET A 51 -20.47 -16.74 -5.22
CA MET A 51 -19.09 -17.16 -5.01
C MET A 51 -18.96 -18.44 -4.18
N MET A 52 -19.96 -18.79 -3.38
CA MET A 52 -19.94 -20.05 -2.61
C MET A 52 -20.10 -21.29 -3.49
N GLU A 53 -20.62 -21.18 -4.69
CA GLU A 53 -20.63 -22.27 -5.68
C GLU A 53 -19.27 -22.50 -6.35
N ASN A 54 -18.33 -21.56 -6.20
CA ASN A 54 -17.00 -21.65 -6.79
C ASN A 54 -16.03 -22.33 -5.82
N LEU A 55 -15.81 -23.64 -6.01
CA LEU A 55 -14.88 -24.44 -5.20
C LEU A 55 -13.50 -23.80 -5.05
N TYR A 56 -12.96 -23.19 -6.11
CA TYR A 56 -11.68 -22.48 -6.06
C TYR A 56 -11.70 -21.29 -5.11
N PHE A 57 -12.82 -20.57 -5.02
CA PHE A 57 -12.95 -19.43 -4.10
C PHE A 57 -13.03 -19.89 -2.64
N LEU A 58 -13.77 -20.98 -2.38
CA LEU A 58 -13.86 -21.60 -1.04
C LEU A 58 -12.49 -22.11 -0.58
N GLU A 59 -11.78 -22.84 -1.44
CA GLU A 59 -10.42 -23.32 -1.18
C GLU A 59 -9.49 -22.18 -0.82
N ARG A 60 -9.53 -21.07 -1.57
CA ARG A 60 -8.72 -19.86 -1.28
C ARG A 60 -9.09 -19.14 0.01
N ILE A 61 -10.36 -19.19 0.43
CA ILE A 61 -10.76 -18.69 1.75
C ILE A 61 -10.21 -19.61 2.83
N GLN A 62 -10.37 -20.92 2.67
CA GLN A 62 -9.87 -21.93 3.59
C GLN A 62 -8.35 -21.78 3.79
N ASP A 63 -7.57 -21.78 2.69
CA ASP A 63 -6.12 -21.53 2.71
C ASP A 63 -5.77 -20.25 3.51
N THR A 64 -6.60 -19.20 3.38
CA THR A 64 -6.38 -17.94 4.11
C THR A 64 -6.62 -18.08 5.60
N LEU A 65 -7.67 -18.84 5.99
CA LEU A 65 -8.02 -19.10 7.39
C LEU A 65 -6.99 -20.04 8.04
N ASP A 66 -6.46 -20.97 7.28
CA ASP A 66 -5.42 -21.92 7.71
C ASP A 66 -4.02 -21.27 7.75
N GLY A 67 -3.92 -19.97 7.39
CA GLY A 67 -2.67 -19.22 7.45
C GLY A 67 -1.72 -19.50 6.29
N ASP A 68 -2.19 -20.13 5.21
CA ASP A 68 -1.35 -20.35 4.03
C ASP A 68 -0.96 -19.01 3.37
N THR A 69 0.32 -18.71 3.43
CA THR A 69 0.93 -17.51 2.84
C THR A 69 1.26 -17.68 1.35
N SER A 70 0.84 -18.79 0.74
CA SER A 70 1.16 -19.14 -0.66
C SER A 70 2.68 -19.24 -0.90
N GLY A 71 3.42 -19.81 0.06
CA GLY A 71 4.86 -20.00 -0.02
C GLY A 71 5.69 -18.72 0.18
N ARG A 72 5.08 -17.62 0.60
CA ARG A 72 5.82 -16.36 0.80
C ARG A 72 6.77 -16.41 1.99
N ASP A 73 6.41 -17.16 3.03
CA ASP A 73 7.24 -17.25 4.22
C ASP A 73 8.57 -17.93 3.91
N SER A 74 8.55 -19.08 3.23
CA SER A 74 9.77 -19.75 2.79
C SER A 74 10.62 -18.89 1.85
N MET A 75 9.97 -18.15 0.95
CA MET A 75 10.65 -17.22 0.06
C MET A 75 11.29 -16.05 0.82
N TYR A 76 10.64 -15.52 1.85
CA TYR A 76 11.22 -14.47 2.69
C TYR A 76 12.41 -14.99 3.50
N ASP A 77 12.33 -16.22 3.99
CA ASP A 77 13.46 -16.88 4.66
C ASP A 77 14.67 -17.02 3.74
N ASP A 78 14.45 -17.40 2.47
CA ASP A 78 15.53 -17.47 1.45
C ASP A 78 16.21 -16.11 1.24
N PHE A 79 15.43 -15.01 1.17
CA PHE A 79 15.98 -13.66 1.01
C PHE A 79 16.74 -13.19 2.24
N TRP A 80 16.24 -13.48 3.45
CA TRP A 80 16.92 -13.14 4.68
C TRP A 80 18.18 -13.97 4.87
N GLU A 81 18.14 -15.28 4.59
CA GLU A 81 19.32 -16.15 4.62
C GLU A 81 20.39 -15.66 3.64
N TYR A 82 19.97 -15.33 2.39
CA TYR A 82 20.89 -14.75 1.42
C TYR A 82 21.52 -13.47 1.96
N PHE A 83 20.73 -12.52 2.42
CA PHE A 83 21.22 -11.21 2.82
C PHE A 83 22.16 -11.27 4.03
N LEU A 84 21.86 -12.12 5.01
CA LEU A 84 22.62 -12.21 6.24
C LEU A 84 23.90 -13.08 6.11
N TYR A 85 23.82 -14.15 5.32
CA TYR A 85 24.87 -15.19 5.36
C TYR A 85 25.59 -15.43 4.02
N ARG A 86 24.92 -15.12 2.89
CA ARG A 86 25.52 -15.41 1.56
C ARG A 86 25.97 -14.16 0.81
N ALA A 87 25.37 -13.00 1.10
CA ALA A 87 25.75 -11.75 0.46
C ALA A 87 27.12 -11.25 0.94
N THR A 88 27.94 -10.80 0.01
CA THR A 88 29.19 -10.11 0.35
C THR A 88 28.90 -8.75 1.01
N PRO A 89 29.83 -8.17 1.79
CA PRO A 89 29.64 -6.84 2.38
C PRO A 89 29.27 -5.75 1.35
N LEU A 90 29.78 -5.85 0.14
CA LEU A 90 29.46 -4.93 -0.94
C LEU A 90 28.02 -5.13 -1.43
N GLN A 91 27.56 -6.38 -1.53
CA GLN A 91 26.17 -6.70 -1.88
C GLN A 91 25.20 -6.34 -0.76
N GLN A 92 25.59 -6.47 0.50
CA GLN A 92 24.76 -5.96 1.61
C GLN A 92 24.59 -4.44 1.53
N LEU A 93 25.63 -3.72 1.14
CA LEU A 93 25.60 -2.26 1.05
C LEU A 93 24.87 -1.76 -0.21
N LEU A 94 25.19 -2.31 -1.39
CA LEU A 94 24.74 -1.82 -2.70
C LEU A 94 23.71 -2.73 -3.37
N GLY A 95 23.45 -3.92 -2.83
CA GLY A 95 22.59 -4.96 -3.40
C GLY A 95 23.30 -5.81 -4.48
N GLY A 96 22.58 -6.80 -4.97
CA GLY A 96 23.04 -7.69 -6.05
C GLY A 96 22.81 -7.15 -7.46
N GLY A 97 22.11 -6.03 -7.58
CA GLY A 97 21.71 -5.43 -8.86
C GLY A 97 20.24 -5.67 -9.20
N ALA A 98 19.79 -5.15 -10.36
CA ALA A 98 18.41 -5.24 -10.78
C ALA A 98 17.96 -6.71 -10.95
N ASN A 99 16.77 -7.03 -10.43
CA ASN A 99 16.16 -8.36 -10.49
C ASN A 99 16.99 -9.48 -9.82
N TYR A 100 17.89 -9.14 -8.91
CA TYR A 100 18.73 -10.13 -8.25
C TYR A 100 17.91 -11.09 -7.37
N THR A 101 16.74 -10.71 -6.92
CA THR A 101 15.77 -11.58 -6.25
C THR A 101 15.46 -12.85 -7.04
N LEU A 102 15.37 -12.75 -8.38
CA LEU A 102 15.18 -13.91 -9.26
C LEU A 102 16.36 -14.91 -9.20
N THR A 103 17.56 -14.42 -8.92
CA THR A 103 18.75 -15.27 -8.75
C THR A 103 18.74 -16.00 -7.41
N VAL A 104 18.16 -15.39 -6.37
CA VAL A 104 18.13 -15.94 -5.02
C VAL A 104 17.03 -16.99 -4.86
N SER A 105 15.80 -16.72 -5.32
CA SER A 105 14.65 -17.62 -5.08
C SER A 105 13.80 -17.91 -6.32
N ASN A 106 14.26 -17.57 -7.53
CA ASN A 106 13.50 -17.66 -8.80
C ASN A 106 12.16 -16.89 -8.80
N ASN A 107 11.91 -16.04 -7.82
CA ASN A 107 10.71 -15.26 -7.66
C ASN A 107 11.04 -13.84 -7.22
N TYR A 108 10.14 -12.90 -7.52
CA TYR A 108 10.15 -11.59 -6.92
C TYR A 108 9.66 -11.67 -5.47
N ALA A 109 10.17 -10.80 -4.59
CA ALA A 109 9.81 -10.81 -3.17
C ALA A 109 8.33 -10.47 -2.88
N HIS A 110 7.59 -9.89 -3.83
CA HIS A 110 6.23 -9.39 -3.61
C HIS A 110 6.09 -8.48 -2.37
N ASN A 111 7.20 -7.85 -1.99
CA ASN A 111 7.35 -6.88 -0.93
C ASN A 111 8.47 -5.94 -1.35
N ASP A 112 8.14 -4.66 -1.57
CA ASP A 112 9.12 -3.70 -2.09
C ASP A 112 10.33 -3.50 -1.18
N TRP A 113 10.15 -3.65 0.14
CA TRP A 113 11.23 -3.49 1.11
C TRP A 113 12.28 -4.60 0.99
N ILE A 114 11.82 -5.83 0.88
CA ILE A 114 12.71 -7.00 0.69
C ILE A 114 13.33 -6.95 -0.71
N GLU A 115 12.53 -6.61 -1.71
CA GLU A 115 12.99 -6.49 -3.10
C GLU A 115 14.12 -5.46 -3.23
N ILE A 116 13.95 -4.27 -2.62
CA ILE A 116 14.96 -3.22 -2.62
C ILE A 116 16.18 -3.63 -1.80
N LEU A 117 15.98 -4.32 -0.66
CA LEU A 117 17.09 -4.79 0.16
C LEU A 117 18.00 -5.74 -0.61
N VAL A 118 17.44 -6.69 -1.33
CA VAL A 118 18.21 -7.67 -2.10
C VAL A 118 18.83 -7.05 -3.36
N ASN A 119 18.07 -6.22 -4.07
CA ASN A 119 18.50 -5.64 -5.35
C ASN A 119 19.43 -4.43 -5.18
N GLN A 120 19.22 -3.58 -4.16
CA GLN A 120 19.89 -2.29 -3.98
C GLN A 120 20.57 -2.11 -2.61
N GLY A 121 20.48 -3.12 -1.74
CA GLY A 121 21.13 -3.14 -0.44
C GLY A 121 20.60 -2.13 0.57
N ILE A 122 21.38 -1.91 1.63
CA ILE A 122 21.05 -0.97 2.71
C ILE A 122 20.93 0.46 2.18
N LEU A 123 21.77 0.86 1.21
CA LEU A 123 21.66 2.20 0.61
C LEU A 123 20.34 2.38 -0.13
N GLY A 124 19.85 1.35 -0.84
CA GLY A 124 18.53 1.38 -1.48
C GLY A 124 17.40 1.56 -0.47
N ILE A 125 17.44 0.78 0.63
CA ILE A 125 16.47 0.93 1.73
C ILE A 125 16.51 2.33 2.33
N PHE A 126 17.70 2.89 2.56
CA PHE A 126 17.84 4.25 3.10
C PHE A 126 17.18 5.29 2.19
N VAL A 127 17.44 5.24 0.87
CA VAL A 127 16.83 6.15 -0.12
C VAL A 127 15.32 5.96 -0.16
N PHE A 128 14.85 4.72 -0.15
CA PHE A 128 13.43 4.39 -0.14
C PHE A 128 12.71 4.89 1.12
N PHE A 129 13.35 4.76 2.27
CA PHE A 129 12.84 5.33 3.52
C PHE A 129 12.78 6.86 3.48
N MET A 130 13.80 7.53 2.92
CA MET A 130 13.78 8.99 2.75
C MET A 130 12.68 9.45 1.79
N TYR A 131 12.41 8.70 0.72
CA TYR A 131 11.26 8.93 -0.15
C TYR A 131 9.95 8.87 0.63
N TRP A 132 9.72 7.82 1.42
CA TRP A 132 8.51 7.66 2.22
C TRP A 132 8.36 8.74 3.29
N LYS A 133 9.45 9.12 3.94
CA LYS A 133 9.47 10.24 4.91
C LYS A 133 9.09 11.55 4.24
N SER A 134 9.58 11.83 3.04
CA SER A 134 9.23 13.02 2.27
C SER A 134 7.75 12.99 1.87
N PHE A 135 7.26 11.84 1.40
CA PHE A 135 5.86 11.66 1.05
C PHE A 135 4.94 11.85 2.26
N PHE A 136 5.26 11.25 3.40
CA PHE A 136 4.54 11.45 4.65
C PHE A 136 4.45 12.93 5.03
N ARG A 137 5.58 13.64 5.03
CA ARG A 137 5.60 15.07 5.33
C ARG A 137 4.69 15.88 4.40
N THR A 138 4.67 15.54 3.12
CA THR A 138 3.81 16.20 2.14
C THR A 138 2.35 15.88 2.36
N ALA A 139 2.01 14.61 2.62
CA ALA A 139 0.63 14.15 2.82
C ALA A 139 -0.03 14.77 4.07
N PHE A 140 0.77 15.04 5.12
CA PHE A 140 0.28 15.60 6.38
C PHE A 140 0.57 17.09 6.55
N ARG A 141 0.90 17.79 5.47
CA ARG A 141 1.08 19.24 5.49
C ARG A 141 -0.23 19.98 5.75
N THR A 142 -0.17 21.01 6.59
CA THR A 142 -1.36 21.77 7.02
C THR A 142 -1.82 22.83 6.00
N ASN A 143 -0.92 23.26 5.12
CA ASN A 143 -1.19 24.30 4.11
C ASN A 143 -1.64 23.74 2.73
N LEU A 144 -2.01 22.47 2.66
CA LEU A 144 -2.64 21.90 1.46
C LEU A 144 -4.12 22.30 1.39
N ASP A 145 -4.61 22.51 0.17
CA ASP A 145 -6.04 22.54 -0.09
C ASP A 145 -6.72 21.26 0.43
N LYS A 146 -7.95 21.41 0.96
CA LYS A 146 -8.67 20.31 1.62
C LYS A 146 -8.81 19.08 0.72
N THR A 147 -9.13 19.28 -0.56
CA THR A 147 -9.29 18.19 -1.52
C THR A 147 -7.96 17.50 -1.79
N CYS A 148 -6.91 18.28 -2.06
CA CYS A 148 -5.55 17.74 -2.25
C CYS A 148 -5.04 17.02 -1.01
N SER A 149 -5.32 17.54 0.19
CA SER A 149 -4.94 16.89 1.46
C SER A 149 -5.59 15.51 1.63
N ILE A 150 -6.86 15.36 1.29
CA ILE A 150 -7.56 14.07 1.35
C ILE A 150 -6.97 13.10 0.32
N VAL A 151 -6.86 13.53 -0.92
CA VAL A 151 -6.35 12.69 -2.02
C VAL A 151 -4.93 12.20 -1.73
N ILE A 152 -4.03 13.09 -1.31
CA ILE A 152 -2.64 12.72 -1.06
C ILE A 152 -2.48 11.78 0.15
N LYS A 153 -3.32 11.92 1.18
CA LYS A 153 -3.35 10.98 2.32
C LYS A 153 -3.85 9.60 1.90
N MET A 154 -4.89 9.54 1.07
CA MET A 154 -5.39 8.27 0.53
C MET A 154 -4.32 7.57 -0.31
N ILE A 155 -3.67 8.31 -1.22
CA ILE A 155 -2.59 7.78 -2.05
C ILE A 155 -1.43 7.30 -1.16
N PHE A 156 -1.03 8.10 -0.16
CA PHE A 156 0.05 7.73 0.77
C PHE A 156 -0.26 6.41 1.48
N ILE A 157 -1.42 6.31 2.11
CA ILE A 157 -1.80 5.11 2.87
C ILE A 157 -1.90 3.89 1.95
N GLY A 158 -2.63 4.01 0.84
CA GLY A 158 -2.84 2.89 -0.07
C GLY A 158 -1.55 2.43 -0.75
N TYR A 159 -0.72 3.36 -1.17
CA TYR A 159 0.55 3.04 -1.84
C TYR A 159 1.59 2.50 -0.86
N PHE A 160 1.73 3.12 0.33
CA PHE A 160 2.61 2.61 1.38
C PHE A 160 2.24 1.18 1.78
N ALA A 161 0.96 0.95 2.03
CA ALA A 161 0.48 -0.38 2.37
C ALA A 161 0.72 -1.39 1.23
N LYS A 162 0.57 -0.97 -0.03
CA LYS A 162 0.87 -1.84 -1.18
C LYS A 162 2.34 -2.30 -1.21
N THR A 163 3.28 -1.47 -0.77
CA THR A 163 4.71 -1.85 -0.74
C THR A 163 5.01 -3.04 0.18
N MET A 164 4.14 -3.30 1.17
CA MET A 164 4.30 -4.42 2.11
C MET A 164 3.84 -5.76 1.55
N PHE A 165 2.91 -5.75 0.57
CA PHE A 165 2.22 -6.97 0.12
C PHE A 165 2.27 -7.20 -1.39
N SER A 166 2.93 -6.31 -2.13
CA SER A 166 3.03 -6.40 -3.58
C SER A 166 4.22 -5.57 -4.06
N MET A 167 4.63 -5.79 -5.29
CA MET A 167 5.59 -4.91 -5.96
C MET A 167 4.87 -3.68 -6.48
N SER A 168 5.27 -2.51 -6.05
CA SER A 168 4.68 -1.24 -6.46
C SER A 168 5.68 -0.20 -6.93
N TYR A 169 6.94 -0.30 -6.54
CA TYR A 169 7.93 0.70 -6.91
C TYR A 169 8.28 0.68 -8.41
N THR A 170 8.06 -0.44 -9.09
CA THR A 170 8.32 -0.58 -10.54
C THR A 170 7.14 -0.18 -11.41
N ASP A 171 5.89 -0.42 -10.97
CA ASP A 171 4.73 -0.41 -11.87
C ASP A 171 3.90 0.88 -11.86
N TYR A 172 3.83 1.61 -10.73
CA TYR A 172 2.82 2.67 -10.55
C TYR A 172 3.35 4.02 -10.09
N ASN A 173 4.67 4.17 -10.02
CA ASN A 173 5.31 5.39 -9.54
C ASN A 173 4.94 6.64 -10.36
N ILE A 174 4.73 6.52 -11.65
CA ILE A 174 4.43 7.67 -12.54
C ILE A 174 3.13 8.34 -12.10
N MET A 175 2.05 7.57 -11.93
CA MET A 175 0.74 8.15 -11.56
C MET A 175 0.76 8.75 -10.16
N VAL A 176 1.41 8.07 -9.21
CA VAL A 176 1.58 8.57 -7.84
C VAL A 176 2.38 9.88 -7.83
N ASN A 177 3.49 9.94 -8.57
CA ASN A 177 4.33 11.13 -8.65
C ASN A 177 3.64 12.29 -9.37
N LEU A 178 2.81 12.03 -10.40
CA LEU A 178 1.99 13.05 -11.04
C LEU A 178 0.95 13.64 -10.07
N CYS A 179 0.25 12.78 -9.33
CA CYS A 179 -0.71 13.23 -8.30
C CYS A 179 -0.01 14.02 -7.19
N LEU A 180 1.16 13.58 -6.74
CA LEU A 180 2.00 14.30 -5.79
C LEU A 180 2.41 15.68 -6.32
N GLY A 181 2.93 15.75 -7.54
CA GLY A 181 3.32 17.00 -8.19
C GLY A 181 2.15 17.97 -8.31
N TYR A 182 0.98 17.48 -8.72
CA TYR A 182 -0.24 18.27 -8.77
C TYR A 182 -0.63 18.80 -7.38
N CYS A 183 -0.67 17.95 -6.37
CA CYS A 183 -1.02 18.38 -5.01
C CYS A 183 0.01 19.37 -4.43
N ILE A 184 1.29 19.19 -4.71
CA ILE A 184 2.35 20.11 -4.28
C ILE A 184 2.21 21.47 -4.95
N SER A 185 1.83 21.51 -6.24
CA SER A 185 1.60 22.78 -6.96
C SER A 185 0.44 23.60 -6.38
N ARG A 186 -0.45 22.96 -5.61
CA ARG A 186 -1.59 23.60 -4.92
C ARG A 186 -1.29 24.00 -3.47
N ILE A 187 -0.03 23.94 -3.05
CA ILE A 187 0.36 24.44 -1.73
C ILE A 187 0.20 25.97 -1.69
N ASP A 188 -0.62 26.42 -0.76
CA ASP A 188 -0.76 27.86 -0.51
C ASP A 188 0.50 28.41 0.17
N THR A 189 1.35 29.04 -0.64
CA THR A 189 2.61 29.63 -0.17
C THR A 189 2.41 30.83 0.73
N THR A 190 1.25 31.49 0.69
CA THR A 190 0.97 32.65 1.54
C THR A 190 0.79 32.28 3.01
N LYS A 191 0.33 31.07 3.30
CA LYS A 191 0.19 30.54 4.67
C LYS A 191 1.51 30.09 5.30
N SER A 192 2.56 29.93 4.52
CA SER A 192 3.88 29.49 5.03
C SER A 192 4.72 30.63 5.62
N LEU A 193 4.33 31.88 5.43
CA LEU A 193 5.07 33.08 5.89
C LEU A 193 4.57 33.62 7.24
N THR A 194 3.59 32.96 7.87
CA THR A 194 2.95 33.40 9.13
C THR A 194 3.23 32.47 10.32
N ILE A 195 4.35 31.71 10.30
CA ILE A 195 4.81 30.88 11.45
C ILE A 195 6.17 31.37 11.90
#